data_230cdd998c6700b4fec1de6ce97327d7
#
_entry.id   230cdd998c6700b4fec1de6ce97327d7
#
_cell.length_a   1.000
_cell.length_b   1.000
_cell.length_c   1.000
_cell.angle_alpha   90.00
_cell.angle_beta   90.00
_cell.angle_gamma   90.00
#
_symmetry.space_group_name_H-M   'P 1'
#
loop_
_entity.id
_entity.type
_entity.pdbx_description
1 polymer ?
#
loop_
_entity_poly.entity_id
_entity_poly.type
_entity_poly.pdbx_seq_one_letter_code
_entity_poly.pdbx_strand_id
1 'polypeptide(L)'
;MLFSSIPFLYYFLPLTLLCYFLAPRRAKNAVLLLFSLVFYAWGEPKYVLFMVVSILQGYFFGRLVEKYRISNPRRSKLFLTASVLFSLLLLGYCKYADFFIRSFNAVTGLSVPLLRVALPIGISFYTFQILSYVVDVHRGTVAAQRNLSAPGTYIAMFPQLIAGPIVRYADIEPQLKERRSTPAMVAAGAQRFVLGLGKKVLIANVLYQLITVYKATTQPSVLYSWMYAAAYMLHIYFDFSGYSDMAIGLGKIFGFTFAENFNYPYISRSVTEFWRRWHMSLGSWFRDYVYIPMGGNRVAPARRYLNILVVWMLTGLWHGADWNFVLWGLFFAVFLILEKGFLLKPLQKLPVLSHLYTLLLVAVSFVIFDSAGLSEAAAHLGRMFGAGGVPLATGEALYYLGSYAVTFIIAIIGATPYPTRWMNRLSEGPKTGRVLAVAAPVALMALLAVVTAYLVDGSFNPFLYFRF
;
A
#
# COMPACT_ATOMS: atom_id res chain seq x y z
N MET A 1 -0.11 -10.76 -12.91
CA MET A 1 -1.53 -10.44 -13.26
C MET A 1 -1.99 -9.27 -12.39
N LEU A 2 -2.80 -8.33 -12.91
CA LEU A 2 -3.38 -7.20 -12.13
C LEU A 2 -4.86 -7.45 -11.85
N PHE A 3 -5.38 -6.99 -10.70
CA PHE A 3 -6.82 -7.07 -10.40
C PHE A 3 -7.68 -6.28 -11.40
N SER A 4 -7.14 -5.16 -11.90
CA SER A 4 -7.75 -4.35 -12.94
C SER A 4 -7.36 -4.81 -14.36
N SER A 5 -7.44 -6.10 -14.64
CA SER A 5 -7.17 -6.65 -15.97
C SER A 5 -8.27 -7.62 -16.41
N ILE A 6 -8.56 -7.66 -17.70
CA ILE A 6 -9.55 -8.57 -18.30
C ILE A 6 -9.25 -10.04 -17.96
N PRO A 7 -7.99 -10.55 -18.09
CA PRO A 7 -7.67 -11.93 -17.72
C PRO A 7 -7.97 -12.24 -16.24
N PHE A 8 -7.74 -11.28 -15.33
CA PHE A 8 -8.07 -11.49 -13.92
C PHE A 8 -9.59 -11.53 -13.69
N LEU A 9 -10.32 -10.55 -14.19
CA LEU A 9 -11.74 -10.35 -13.90
C LEU A 9 -12.62 -11.46 -14.49
N TYR A 10 -12.33 -11.90 -15.71
CA TYR A 10 -13.23 -12.76 -16.47
C TYR A 10 -12.77 -14.21 -16.62
N TYR A 11 -11.51 -14.52 -16.30
CA TYR A 11 -11.00 -15.88 -16.36
C TYR A 11 -10.48 -16.38 -15.01
N PHE A 12 -9.48 -15.69 -14.47
CA PHE A 12 -8.83 -16.16 -13.24
C PHE A 12 -9.75 -16.12 -12.01
N LEU A 13 -10.40 -14.99 -11.76
CA LEU A 13 -11.26 -14.82 -10.58
C LEU A 13 -12.49 -15.75 -10.61
N PRO A 14 -13.28 -15.85 -11.70
CA PRO A 14 -14.39 -16.81 -11.77
C PRO A 14 -13.96 -18.25 -11.57
N LEU A 15 -12.86 -18.70 -12.21
CA LEU A 15 -12.33 -20.04 -12.04
C LEU A 15 -11.89 -20.29 -10.59
N THR A 16 -11.18 -19.31 -9.98
CA THR A 16 -10.77 -19.42 -8.58
C THR A 16 -11.97 -19.54 -7.64
N LEU A 17 -13.00 -18.70 -7.84
CA LEU A 17 -14.23 -18.75 -7.04
C LEU A 17 -14.95 -20.09 -7.19
N LEU A 18 -15.11 -20.57 -8.41
CA LEU A 18 -15.72 -21.88 -8.68
C LEU A 18 -15.00 -22.99 -7.93
N CYS A 19 -13.68 -23.10 -8.11
CA CYS A 19 -12.87 -24.10 -7.44
C CYS A 19 -12.92 -23.97 -5.91
N TYR A 20 -12.89 -22.75 -5.39
CA TYR A 20 -12.92 -22.49 -3.95
C TYR A 20 -14.25 -22.87 -3.30
N PHE A 21 -15.38 -22.55 -3.94
CA PHE A 21 -16.70 -22.84 -3.38
C PHE A 21 -17.08 -24.34 -3.52
N LEU A 22 -16.60 -25.01 -4.57
CA LEU A 22 -16.76 -26.46 -4.74
C LEU A 22 -15.84 -27.29 -3.81
N ALA A 23 -14.72 -26.70 -3.37
CA ALA A 23 -13.76 -27.41 -2.53
C ALA A 23 -14.33 -27.71 -1.12
N PRO A 24 -14.07 -28.91 -0.56
CA PRO A 24 -14.40 -29.21 0.83
C PRO A 24 -13.62 -28.29 1.78
N ARG A 25 -14.15 -28.03 2.97
CA ARG A 25 -13.57 -27.08 3.93
C ARG A 25 -12.07 -27.27 4.18
N ARG A 26 -11.62 -28.54 4.27
CA ARG A 26 -10.21 -28.90 4.51
C ARG A 26 -9.29 -28.54 3.34
N ALA A 27 -9.80 -28.50 2.12
CA ALA A 27 -9.02 -28.18 0.91
C ALA A 27 -8.99 -26.70 0.56
N LYS A 28 -9.83 -25.85 1.18
CA LYS A 28 -9.95 -24.42 0.81
C LYS A 28 -8.64 -23.65 0.89
N ASN A 29 -7.79 -23.93 1.89
CA ASN A 29 -6.46 -23.29 1.98
C ASN A 29 -5.53 -23.78 0.86
N ALA A 30 -5.55 -25.05 0.52
CA ALA A 30 -4.74 -25.59 -0.57
C ALA A 30 -5.17 -25.04 -1.94
N VAL A 31 -6.48 -24.88 -2.18
CA VAL A 31 -7.00 -24.23 -3.40
C VAL A 31 -6.52 -22.79 -3.46
N LEU A 32 -6.67 -22.00 -2.38
CA LEU A 32 -6.18 -20.63 -2.36
C LEU A 32 -4.68 -20.54 -2.57
N LEU A 33 -3.89 -21.41 -1.94
CA LEU A 33 -2.44 -21.47 -2.14
C LEU A 33 -2.09 -21.75 -3.59
N LEU A 34 -2.72 -22.78 -4.20
CA LEU A 34 -2.48 -23.13 -5.60
C LEU A 34 -2.77 -21.97 -6.54
N PHE A 35 -3.97 -21.37 -6.44
CA PHE A 35 -4.33 -20.23 -7.27
C PHE A 35 -3.47 -19.00 -7.00
N SER A 36 -3.02 -18.79 -5.75
CA SER A 36 -2.10 -17.69 -5.43
C SER A 36 -0.72 -17.88 -6.07
N LEU A 37 -0.19 -19.10 -6.08
CA LEU A 37 1.06 -19.41 -6.78
C LEU A 37 0.90 -19.27 -8.29
N VAL A 38 -0.23 -19.69 -8.88
CA VAL A 38 -0.53 -19.47 -10.31
C VAL A 38 -0.63 -17.97 -10.62
N PHE A 39 -1.33 -17.20 -9.77
CA PHE A 39 -1.44 -15.75 -9.92
C PHE A 39 -0.06 -15.06 -9.93
N TYR A 40 0.81 -15.47 -9.01
CA TYR A 40 2.17 -14.95 -8.91
C TYR A 40 3.04 -15.37 -10.11
N ALA A 41 3.00 -16.65 -10.46
CA ALA A 41 3.75 -17.21 -11.59
C ALA A 41 3.37 -16.58 -12.93
N TRP A 42 2.13 -16.15 -13.10
CA TRP A 42 1.67 -15.48 -14.32
C TRP A 42 2.44 -14.19 -14.61
N GLY A 43 2.81 -13.42 -13.60
CA GLY A 43 3.59 -12.19 -13.75
C GLY A 43 5.09 -12.42 -13.64
N GLU A 44 5.50 -13.36 -12.79
CA GLU A 44 6.87 -13.52 -12.32
C GLU A 44 7.29 -15.00 -12.21
N PRO A 45 7.34 -15.77 -13.32
CA PRO A 45 7.53 -17.22 -13.24
C PRO A 45 8.86 -17.62 -12.57
N LYS A 46 9.94 -16.87 -12.80
CA LYS A 46 11.26 -17.16 -12.20
C LYS A 46 11.30 -16.88 -10.69
N TYR A 47 10.50 -15.92 -10.22
CA TYR A 47 10.53 -15.47 -8.82
C TYR A 47 9.58 -16.22 -7.89
N VAL A 48 8.78 -17.15 -8.43
CA VAL A 48 8.01 -18.12 -7.60
C VAL A 48 8.94 -18.90 -6.67
N LEU A 49 10.16 -19.21 -7.13
CA LEU A 49 11.15 -19.90 -6.31
C LEU A 49 11.52 -19.09 -5.05
N PHE A 50 11.72 -17.76 -5.18
CA PHE A 50 12.02 -16.88 -4.04
C PHE A 50 10.87 -16.87 -3.02
N MET A 51 9.63 -16.85 -3.50
CA MET A 51 8.44 -16.95 -2.62
C MET A 51 8.39 -18.31 -1.90
N VAL A 52 8.58 -19.41 -2.62
CA VAL A 52 8.59 -20.75 -2.04
C VAL A 52 9.70 -20.88 -1.00
N VAL A 53 10.92 -20.44 -1.30
CA VAL A 53 12.05 -20.43 -0.36
C VAL A 53 11.72 -19.59 0.87
N SER A 54 11.08 -18.43 0.69
CA SER A 54 10.66 -17.56 1.79
C SER A 54 9.59 -18.20 2.67
N ILE A 55 8.62 -18.91 2.08
CA ILE A 55 7.61 -19.68 2.83
C ILE A 55 8.27 -20.79 3.65
N LEU A 56 9.15 -21.56 3.01
CA LEU A 56 9.85 -22.67 3.66
C LEU A 56 10.74 -22.19 4.81
N GLN A 57 11.48 -21.10 4.61
CA GLN A 57 12.32 -20.54 5.69
C GLN A 57 11.46 -20.06 6.86
N GLY A 58 10.37 -19.30 6.61
CA GLY A 58 9.47 -18.86 7.67
C GLY A 58 8.87 -20.03 8.46
N TYR A 59 8.41 -21.08 7.76
CA TYR A 59 7.90 -22.30 8.36
C TYR A 59 8.95 -23.01 9.22
N PHE A 60 10.15 -23.24 8.67
CA PHE A 60 11.22 -23.95 9.34
C PHE A 60 11.72 -23.21 10.59
N PHE A 61 12.08 -21.92 10.43
CA PHE A 61 12.55 -21.12 11.55
C PHE A 61 11.45 -20.87 12.59
N GLY A 62 10.20 -20.68 12.19
CA GLY A 62 9.08 -20.57 13.14
C GLY A 62 9.01 -21.78 14.07
N ARG A 63 9.15 -22.99 13.54
CA ARG A 63 9.17 -24.23 14.34
C ARG A 63 10.36 -24.34 15.25
N LEU A 64 11.56 -23.95 14.79
CA LEU A 64 12.77 -23.95 15.62
C LEU A 64 12.68 -22.92 16.75
N VAL A 65 12.17 -21.73 16.46
CA VAL A 65 11.95 -20.68 17.44
C VAL A 65 10.99 -21.15 18.53
N GLU A 66 9.85 -21.77 18.18
CA GLU A 66 8.90 -22.32 19.14
C GLU A 66 9.52 -23.44 19.98
N LYS A 67 10.18 -24.41 19.32
CA LYS A 67 10.80 -25.56 20.00
C LYS A 67 11.75 -25.15 21.13
N TYR A 68 12.54 -24.09 20.92
CA TYR A 68 13.51 -23.64 21.89
C TYR A 68 13.06 -22.48 22.75
N ARG A 69 11.86 -21.94 22.55
CA ARG A 69 11.38 -20.73 23.25
C ARG A 69 11.44 -20.86 24.77
N ILE A 70 10.99 -21.99 25.33
CA ILE A 70 10.98 -22.25 26.76
C ILE A 70 12.26 -22.96 27.21
N SER A 71 12.66 -24.02 26.50
CA SER A 71 13.80 -24.88 26.91
C SER A 71 15.16 -24.22 26.76
N ASN A 72 15.36 -23.35 25.77
CA ASN A 72 16.61 -22.63 25.54
C ASN A 72 16.37 -21.29 24.83
N PRO A 73 16.04 -20.21 25.59
CA PRO A 73 15.73 -18.90 25.00
C PRO A 73 16.87 -18.31 24.14
N ARG A 74 18.13 -18.63 24.44
CA ARG A 74 19.27 -18.18 23.63
C ARG A 74 19.26 -18.81 22.23
N ARG A 75 18.96 -20.11 22.12
CA ARG A 75 18.79 -20.79 20.82
C ARG A 75 17.57 -20.27 20.07
N SER A 76 16.47 -20.04 20.76
CA SER A 76 15.27 -19.43 20.14
C SER A 76 15.60 -18.06 19.54
N LYS A 77 16.33 -17.20 20.27
CA LYS A 77 16.79 -15.90 19.78
C LYS A 77 17.77 -16.04 18.59
N LEU A 78 18.67 -17.03 18.62
CA LEU A 78 19.56 -17.31 17.49
C LEU A 78 18.80 -17.64 16.22
N PHE A 79 17.80 -18.55 16.29
CA PHE A 79 16.97 -18.92 15.14
C PHE A 79 16.09 -17.76 14.66
N LEU A 80 15.56 -16.94 15.57
CA LEU A 80 14.89 -15.70 15.21
C LEU A 80 15.81 -14.77 14.41
N THR A 81 17.02 -14.52 14.94
CA THR A 81 18.02 -13.66 14.29
C THR A 81 18.42 -14.21 12.92
N ALA A 82 18.62 -15.53 12.81
CA ALA A 82 18.93 -16.18 11.52
C ALA A 82 17.81 -16.00 10.50
N SER A 83 16.55 -16.15 10.91
CA SER A 83 15.38 -15.91 10.04
C SER A 83 15.27 -14.46 9.59
N VAL A 84 15.48 -13.51 10.51
CA VAL A 84 15.47 -12.07 10.21
C VAL A 84 16.59 -11.73 9.23
N LEU A 85 17.80 -12.18 9.48
CA LEU A 85 18.95 -11.93 8.60
C LEU A 85 18.74 -12.55 7.22
N PHE A 86 18.24 -13.78 7.13
CA PHE A 86 17.95 -14.42 5.84
C PHE A 86 16.93 -13.59 5.03
N SER A 87 15.83 -13.19 5.67
CA SER A 87 14.79 -12.40 5.00
C SER A 87 15.29 -11.03 4.55
N LEU A 88 16.08 -10.36 5.40
CA LEU A 88 16.65 -9.04 5.07
C LEU A 88 17.77 -9.12 4.04
N LEU A 89 18.60 -10.17 4.02
CA LEU A 89 19.62 -10.38 3.01
C LEU A 89 18.98 -10.67 1.64
N LEU A 90 17.92 -11.49 1.59
CA LEU A 90 17.21 -11.76 0.36
C LEU A 90 16.56 -10.48 -0.20
N LEU A 91 15.89 -9.70 0.66
CA LEU A 91 15.33 -8.40 0.28
C LEU A 91 16.44 -7.43 -0.14
N GLY A 92 17.55 -7.40 0.60
CA GLY A 92 18.73 -6.57 0.33
C GLY A 92 19.33 -6.87 -1.04
N TYR A 93 19.49 -8.13 -1.38
CA TYR A 93 19.98 -8.58 -2.67
C TYR A 93 19.05 -8.16 -3.81
N CYS A 94 17.76 -8.40 -3.68
CA CYS A 94 16.80 -8.12 -4.75
C CYS A 94 16.49 -6.63 -4.92
N LYS A 95 16.44 -5.86 -3.83
CA LYS A 95 15.96 -4.47 -3.85
C LYS A 95 17.06 -3.43 -3.72
N TYR A 96 18.07 -3.68 -2.88
CA TYR A 96 19.00 -2.63 -2.47
C TYR A 96 20.43 -2.80 -3.00
N ALA A 97 20.79 -3.93 -3.59
CA ALA A 97 22.16 -4.17 -4.03
C ALA A 97 22.63 -3.09 -5.02
N ASP A 98 21.86 -2.82 -6.06
CA ASP A 98 22.22 -1.83 -7.09
C ASP A 98 22.20 -0.38 -6.54
N PHE A 99 21.34 -0.07 -5.57
CA PHE A 99 21.34 1.21 -4.88
C PHE A 99 22.64 1.44 -4.10
N PHE A 100 23.08 0.43 -3.35
CA PHE A 100 24.36 0.52 -2.61
C PHE A 100 25.55 0.60 -3.55
N ILE A 101 25.57 -0.20 -4.64
CA ILE A 101 26.65 -0.15 -5.65
C ILE A 101 26.69 1.23 -6.30
N ARG A 102 25.55 1.80 -6.74
CA ARG A 102 25.52 3.16 -7.32
C ARG A 102 26.02 4.21 -6.33
N SER A 103 25.57 4.15 -5.08
CA SER A 103 25.99 5.07 -4.03
C SER A 103 27.49 4.95 -3.73
N PHE A 104 28.00 3.71 -3.67
CA PHE A 104 29.44 3.45 -3.50
C PHE A 104 30.26 3.99 -4.66
N ASN A 105 29.86 3.73 -5.91
CA ASN A 105 30.54 4.26 -7.09
C ASN A 105 30.56 5.79 -7.11
N ALA A 106 29.42 6.42 -6.73
CA ALA A 106 29.32 7.88 -6.68
C ALA A 106 30.27 8.52 -5.65
N VAL A 107 30.52 7.85 -4.51
CA VAL A 107 31.42 8.34 -3.45
C VAL A 107 32.88 8.05 -3.74
N THR A 108 33.19 6.87 -4.28
CA THR A 108 34.57 6.40 -4.47
C THR A 108 35.16 6.72 -5.84
N GLY A 109 34.30 7.03 -6.85
CA GLY A 109 34.72 7.16 -8.24
C GLY A 109 35.01 5.82 -8.93
N LEU A 110 34.77 4.69 -8.26
CA LEU A 110 34.93 3.35 -8.85
C LEU A 110 33.75 3.01 -9.77
N SER A 111 33.95 2.01 -10.63
CA SER A 111 32.94 1.55 -11.58
C SER A 111 32.58 0.09 -11.33
N VAL A 112 32.16 -0.24 -10.11
CA VAL A 112 31.67 -1.59 -9.77
C VAL A 112 30.40 -1.87 -10.59
N PRO A 113 30.33 -3.00 -11.31
CA PRO A 113 29.17 -3.30 -12.17
C PRO A 113 27.91 -3.55 -11.34
N LEU A 114 26.77 -3.06 -11.83
CA LEU A 114 25.45 -3.32 -11.24
C LEU A 114 25.03 -4.77 -11.45
N LEU A 115 24.35 -5.35 -10.47
CA LEU A 115 23.86 -6.74 -10.55
C LEU A 115 22.63 -6.87 -11.45
N ARG A 116 21.87 -5.77 -11.62
CA ARG A 116 20.63 -5.70 -12.45
C ARG A 116 19.61 -6.78 -12.11
N VAL A 117 19.48 -7.08 -10.82
CA VAL A 117 18.48 -8.01 -10.32
C VAL A 117 17.12 -7.36 -10.43
N ALA A 118 16.18 -7.99 -11.16
CA ALA A 118 14.82 -7.49 -11.19
C ALA A 118 14.15 -7.72 -9.83
N LEU A 119 13.36 -6.74 -9.38
CA LEU A 119 12.68 -6.79 -8.08
C LEU A 119 11.47 -7.73 -8.14
N PRO A 120 11.45 -8.85 -7.38
CA PRO A 120 10.29 -9.73 -7.34
C PRO A 120 9.06 -8.99 -6.77
N ILE A 121 7.94 -9.05 -7.48
CA ILE A 121 6.70 -8.39 -7.06
C ILE A 121 6.29 -8.87 -5.67
N GLY A 122 5.98 -7.93 -4.77
CA GLY A 122 5.51 -8.23 -3.42
C GLY A 122 6.57 -8.70 -2.43
N ILE A 123 7.88 -8.78 -2.80
CA ILE A 123 8.94 -9.25 -1.89
C ILE A 123 8.98 -8.43 -0.58
N SER A 124 8.77 -7.13 -0.65
CA SER A 124 8.71 -6.26 0.52
C SER A 124 7.55 -6.61 1.46
N PHE A 125 6.38 -6.97 0.89
CA PHE A 125 5.18 -7.34 1.65
C PHE A 125 5.32 -8.71 2.30
N TYR A 126 5.68 -9.75 1.55
CA TYR A 126 5.81 -11.09 2.16
C TYR A 126 7.02 -11.20 3.10
N THR A 127 8.07 -10.40 2.90
CA THR A 127 9.14 -10.27 3.89
C THR A 127 8.58 -9.78 5.23
N PHE A 128 7.78 -8.73 5.24
CA PHE A 128 7.15 -8.22 6.46
C PHE A 128 6.20 -9.23 7.13
N GLN A 129 5.48 -10.00 6.32
CA GLN A 129 4.63 -11.07 6.84
C GLN A 129 5.43 -12.17 7.54
N ILE A 130 6.55 -12.61 6.94
CA ILE A 130 7.43 -13.62 7.52
C ILE A 130 8.09 -13.10 8.79
N LEU A 131 8.63 -11.88 8.75
CA LEU A 131 9.27 -11.25 9.91
C LEU A 131 8.29 -11.15 11.08
N SER A 132 7.06 -10.66 10.84
CA SER A 132 6.05 -10.58 11.90
C SER A 132 5.68 -11.96 12.44
N TYR A 133 5.50 -12.96 11.57
CA TYR A 133 5.18 -14.33 11.98
C TYR A 133 6.25 -14.90 12.92
N VAL A 134 7.54 -14.88 12.52
CA VAL A 134 8.61 -15.48 13.34
C VAL A 134 8.84 -14.71 14.64
N VAL A 135 8.71 -13.37 14.62
CA VAL A 135 8.74 -12.53 15.83
C VAL A 135 7.58 -12.86 16.77
N ASP A 136 6.37 -13.02 16.25
CA ASP A 136 5.19 -13.32 17.06
C ASP A 136 5.23 -14.73 17.66
N VAL A 137 5.80 -15.71 16.95
CA VAL A 137 6.11 -17.03 17.51
C VAL A 137 7.12 -16.91 18.65
N HIS A 138 8.18 -16.11 18.50
CA HIS A 138 9.19 -15.89 19.55
C HIS A 138 8.58 -15.20 20.79
N ARG A 139 7.70 -14.22 20.58
CA ARG A 139 6.95 -13.54 21.66
C ARG A 139 5.95 -14.46 22.34
N GLY A 140 5.55 -15.55 21.69
CA GLY A 140 4.50 -16.47 22.16
C GLY A 140 3.09 -15.99 21.90
N THR A 141 2.93 -14.98 21.06
CA THR A 141 1.62 -14.45 20.65
C THR A 141 0.87 -15.44 19.78
N VAL A 142 1.59 -16.21 18.95
CA VAL A 142 1.06 -17.27 18.09
C VAL A 142 1.89 -18.54 18.21
N ALA A 143 1.26 -19.68 17.94
CA ALA A 143 1.95 -20.96 17.84
C ALA A 143 2.56 -21.14 16.44
N ALA A 144 3.71 -21.84 16.37
CA ALA A 144 4.30 -22.18 15.08
C ALA A 144 3.40 -23.20 14.34
N GLN A 145 3.20 -22.97 13.06
CA GLN A 145 2.38 -23.83 12.24
C GLN A 145 3.06 -25.18 11.97
N ARG A 146 2.26 -26.24 12.08
CA ARG A 146 2.72 -27.61 11.80
C ARG A 146 2.36 -28.07 10.40
N ASN A 147 1.40 -27.42 9.77
CA ASN A 147 0.98 -27.67 8.40
C ASN A 147 1.49 -26.56 7.49
N LEU A 148 2.25 -26.91 6.45
CA LEU A 148 2.85 -25.96 5.50
C LEU A 148 1.80 -25.19 4.68
N SER A 149 0.60 -25.76 4.46
CA SER A 149 -0.44 -25.09 3.68
C SER A 149 -0.94 -23.80 4.33
N ALA A 150 -0.99 -23.71 5.66
CA ALA A 150 -1.49 -22.54 6.37
C ALA A 150 -0.54 -21.32 6.22
N PRO A 151 0.77 -21.41 6.57
CA PRO A 151 1.70 -20.30 6.34
C PRO A 151 1.92 -20.04 4.84
N GLY A 152 1.89 -21.07 3.99
CA GLY A 152 1.95 -20.91 2.54
C GLY A 152 0.79 -20.06 2.01
N THR A 153 -0.45 -20.39 2.41
CA THR A 153 -1.65 -19.60 2.07
C THR A 153 -1.52 -18.18 2.62
N TYR A 154 -1.11 -18.02 3.86
CA TYR A 154 -0.95 -16.70 4.48
C TYR A 154 0.02 -15.80 3.72
N ILE A 155 1.19 -16.32 3.36
CA ILE A 155 2.26 -15.54 2.71
C ILE A 155 1.93 -15.30 1.23
N ALA A 156 1.43 -16.32 0.51
CA ALA A 156 1.23 -16.23 -0.93
C ALA A 156 -0.14 -15.69 -1.34
N MET A 157 -1.10 -15.54 -0.42
CA MET A 157 -2.51 -15.25 -0.73
C MET A 157 -2.67 -14.02 -1.63
N PHE A 158 -3.09 -14.22 -2.89
CA PHE A 158 -3.10 -13.21 -3.94
C PHE A 158 -3.90 -11.95 -3.60
N PRO A 159 -5.02 -11.95 -2.84
CA PRO A 159 -5.72 -10.73 -2.51
C PRO A 159 -4.86 -9.68 -1.79
N GLN A 160 -3.95 -10.11 -0.93
CA GLN A 160 -3.12 -9.19 -0.12
C GLN A 160 -1.68 -9.03 -0.64
N LEU A 161 -1.20 -9.95 -1.50
CA LEU A 161 0.22 -10.17 -1.78
C LEU A 161 0.94 -8.95 -2.38
N ILE A 162 0.31 -8.23 -3.32
CA ILE A 162 1.00 -7.18 -4.09
C ILE A 162 0.97 -5.83 -3.38
N ALA A 163 -0.21 -5.35 -3.00
CA ALA A 163 -0.43 -4.05 -2.36
C ALA A 163 -1.71 -4.04 -1.48
N GLY A 164 -2.12 -5.19 -0.99
CA GLY A 164 -3.17 -5.28 0.02
C GLY A 164 -2.72 -4.72 1.38
N PRO A 165 -3.61 -4.66 2.38
CA PRO A 165 -3.19 -4.39 3.74
C PRO A 165 -2.12 -5.39 4.19
N ILE A 166 -1.10 -4.92 4.91
CA ILE A 166 -0.11 -5.81 5.53
C ILE A 166 -0.80 -6.56 6.67
N VAL A 167 -1.24 -7.77 6.37
CA VAL A 167 -1.93 -8.64 7.34
C VAL A 167 -0.89 -9.34 8.19
N ARG A 168 -1.09 -9.35 9.51
CA ARG A 168 -0.25 -10.10 10.45
C ARG A 168 -0.76 -11.52 10.59
N TYR A 169 0.14 -12.44 10.90
CA TYR A 169 -0.26 -13.82 11.09
C TYR A 169 -1.27 -13.99 12.25
N ALA A 170 -1.05 -13.26 13.35
CA ALA A 170 -1.94 -13.25 14.51
C ALA A 170 -3.40 -12.86 14.16
N ASP A 171 -3.60 -11.94 13.20
CA ASP A 171 -4.93 -11.48 12.82
C ASP A 171 -5.68 -12.51 11.93
N ILE A 172 -4.95 -13.36 11.22
CA ILE A 172 -5.53 -14.26 10.23
C ILE A 172 -5.50 -15.75 10.65
N GLU A 173 -4.68 -16.13 11.62
CA GLU A 173 -4.52 -17.50 12.06
C GLU A 173 -5.85 -18.19 12.43
N PRO A 174 -6.76 -17.59 13.22
CA PRO A 174 -8.05 -18.18 13.53
C PRO A 174 -8.88 -18.42 12.25
N GLN A 175 -8.80 -17.51 11.29
CA GLN A 175 -9.55 -17.56 10.04
C GLN A 175 -8.96 -18.58 9.04
N LEU A 176 -7.67 -18.89 9.13
CA LEU A 176 -7.04 -19.99 8.38
C LEU A 176 -7.49 -21.36 8.88
N LYS A 177 -7.75 -21.47 10.18
CA LYS A 177 -8.25 -22.71 10.81
C LYS A 177 -9.74 -22.90 10.55
N GLU A 178 -10.50 -21.86 10.83
CA GLU A 178 -11.95 -21.90 10.71
C GLU A 178 -12.51 -20.59 10.18
N ARG A 179 -13.12 -20.63 9.00
CA ARG A 179 -13.83 -19.49 8.41
C ARG A 179 -15.06 -19.97 7.63
N ARG A 180 -16.03 -19.08 7.52
CA ARG A 180 -17.24 -19.27 6.72
C ARG A 180 -17.43 -18.08 5.78
N SER A 181 -17.69 -18.35 4.52
CA SER A 181 -18.13 -17.34 3.56
C SER A 181 -19.66 -17.39 3.51
N THR A 182 -20.30 -16.39 4.11
CA THR A 182 -21.77 -16.24 4.03
C THR A 182 -22.17 -15.48 2.77
N PRO A 183 -23.41 -15.66 2.24
CA PRO A 183 -23.89 -14.87 1.09
C PRO A 183 -23.77 -13.36 1.33
N ALA A 184 -24.02 -12.89 2.57
CA ALA A 184 -23.87 -11.48 2.93
C ALA A 184 -22.41 -11.00 2.84
N MET A 185 -21.45 -11.84 3.26
CA MET A 185 -20.01 -11.51 3.13
C MET A 185 -19.60 -11.48 1.67
N VAL A 186 -20.09 -12.42 0.85
CA VAL A 186 -19.80 -12.46 -0.59
C VAL A 186 -20.35 -11.20 -1.29
N ALA A 187 -21.62 -10.85 -1.02
CA ALA A 187 -22.24 -9.66 -1.59
C ALA A 187 -21.48 -8.37 -1.18
N ALA A 188 -21.20 -8.19 0.12
CA ALA A 188 -20.44 -7.05 0.61
C ALA A 188 -19.01 -7.00 0.05
N GLY A 189 -18.38 -8.16 -0.12
CA GLY A 189 -17.06 -8.30 -0.72
C GLY A 189 -17.06 -7.92 -2.20
N ALA A 190 -18.04 -8.41 -2.98
CA ALA A 190 -18.20 -8.07 -4.39
C ALA A 190 -18.48 -6.57 -4.58
N GLN A 191 -19.38 -6.00 -3.78
CA GLN A 191 -19.64 -4.55 -3.79
C GLN A 191 -18.36 -3.76 -3.56
N ARG A 192 -17.59 -4.11 -2.53
CA ARG A 192 -16.34 -3.42 -2.20
C ARG A 192 -15.28 -3.58 -3.29
N PHE A 193 -15.19 -4.75 -3.89
CA PHE A 193 -14.28 -5.02 -5.00
C PHE A 193 -14.60 -4.14 -6.21
N VAL A 194 -15.87 -4.07 -6.62
CA VAL A 194 -16.29 -3.27 -7.78
C VAL A 194 -16.10 -1.77 -7.54
N LEU A 195 -16.38 -1.27 -6.33
CA LEU A 195 -16.11 0.12 -5.96
C LEU A 195 -14.60 0.43 -5.97
N GLY A 196 -13.76 -0.47 -5.45
CA GLY A 196 -12.31 -0.36 -5.52
C GLY A 196 -11.78 -0.33 -6.94
N LEU A 197 -12.33 -1.18 -7.80
CA LEU A 197 -12.01 -1.23 -9.22
C LEU A 197 -12.42 0.08 -9.94
N GLY A 198 -13.59 0.64 -9.62
CA GLY A 198 -14.03 1.95 -10.12
C GLY A 198 -13.07 3.07 -9.70
N LYS A 199 -12.64 3.12 -8.43
CA LYS A 199 -11.62 4.07 -7.95
C LYS A 199 -10.34 4.00 -8.77
N LYS A 200 -9.86 2.79 -9.03
CA LYS A 200 -8.62 2.54 -9.77
C LYS A 200 -8.75 2.96 -11.23
N VAL A 201 -9.80 2.53 -11.92
CA VAL A 201 -9.89 2.70 -13.38
C VAL A 201 -10.39 4.09 -13.75
N LEU A 202 -11.47 4.57 -13.11
CA LEU A 202 -12.15 5.81 -13.52
C LEU A 202 -11.57 7.08 -12.87
N ILE A 203 -10.83 6.95 -11.77
CA ILE A 203 -10.24 8.11 -11.10
C ILE A 203 -8.72 8.07 -11.18
N ALA A 204 -8.09 7.02 -10.62
CA ALA A 204 -6.63 6.99 -10.54
C ALA A 204 -5.97 6.94 -11.92
N ASN A 205 -6.40 6.06 -12.82
CA ASN A 205 -5.81 5.98 -14.17
C ASN A 205 -6.01 7.28 -14.97
N VAL A 206 -7.16 7.92 -14.86
CA VAL A 206 -7.45 9.20 -15.55
C VAL A 206 -6.54 10.31 -15.01
N LEU A 207 -6.36 10.42 -13.69
CA LEU A 207 -5.44 11.41 -13.11
C LEU A 207 -3.97 11.11 -13.48
N TYR A 208 -3.60 9.85 -13.65
CA TYR A 208 -2.25 9.49 -14.08
C TYR A 208 -1.95 9.91 -15.53
N GLN A 209 -2.95 9.95 -16.39
CA GLN A 209 -2.78 10.51 -17.76
C GLN A 209 -2.37 11.98 -17.68
N LEU A 210 -3.02 12.78 -16.84
CA LEU A 210 -2.63 14.19 -16.62
C LEU A 210 -1.19 14.32 -16.10
N ILE A 211 -0.79 13.45 -15.16
CA ILE A 211 0.58 13.40 -14.63
C ILE A 211 1.58 13.12 -15.77
N THR A 212 1.26 12.17 -16.64
CA THR A 212 2.11 11.82 -17.78
C THR A 212 2.25 12.96 -18.77
N VAL A 213 1.15 13.65 -19.07
CA VAL A 213 1.16 14.84 -19.97
C VAL A 213 1.98 15.97 -19.34
N TYR A 214 1.81 16.26 -18.05
CA TYR A 214 2.61 17.26 -17.35
C TYR A 214 4.12 16.94 -17.43
N LYS A 215 4.51 15.68 -17.23
CA LYS A 215 5.93 15.29 -17.30
C LYS A 215 6.54 15.44 -18.70
N ALA A 216 5.71 15.45 -19.74
CA ALA A 216 6.12 15.63 -21.12
C ALA A 216 6.02 17.08 -21.60
N THR A 217 5.48 18.02 -20.77
CA THR A 217 5.28 19.41 -21.21
C THR A 217 6.59 20.16 -21.40
N THR A 218 6.63 20.99 -22.46
CA THR A 218 7.69 21.98 -22.69
C THR A 218 7.32 23.38 -22.18
N GLN A 219 6.09 23.57 -21.69
CA GLN A 219 5.53 24.83 -21.23
C GLN A 219 5.11 24.76 -19.74
N PRO A 220 6.03 24.51 -18.80
CA PRO A 220 5.68 24.47 -17.39
C PRO A 220 5.21 25.84 -16.90
N SER A 221 4.28 25.83 -15.94
CA SER A 221 3.84 27.03 -15.22
C SER A 221 3.59 26.71 -13.75
N VAL A 222 3.45 27.75 -12.91
CA VAL A 222 3.14 27.59 -11.49
C VAL A 222 1.82 26.82 -11.33
N LEU A 223 0.78 27.25 -12.02
CA LEU A 223 -0.54 26.58 -12.00
C LEU A 223 -0.41 25.11 -12.41
N TYR A 224 0.27 24.81 -13.52
CA TYR A 224 0.40 23.42 -14.00
C TYR A 224 1.16 22.53 -13.01
N SER A 225 2.21 23.08 -12.35
CA SER A 225 2.98 22.37 -11.33
C SER A 225 2.13 22.04 -10.09
N TRP A 226 1.24 22.94 -9.65
CA TRP A 226 0.29 22.66 -8.58
C TRP A 226 -0.81 21.67 -8.99
N MET A 227 -1.26 21.75 -10.24
CA MET A 227 -2.20 20.75 -10.79
C MET A 227 -1.58 19.36 -10.80
N TYR A 228 -0.31 19.23 -11.21
CA TYR A 228 0.42 17.98 -11.14
C TYR A 228 0.50 17.45 -9.70
N ALA A 229 0.89 18.29 -8.73
CA ALA A 229 0.98 17.89 -7.33
C ALA A 229 -0.38 17.42 -6.79
N ALA A 230 -1.46 18.13 -7.09
CA ALA A 230 -2.82 17.75 -6.70
C ALA A 230 -3.29 16.46 -7.41
N ALA A 231 -3.02 16.32 -8.71
CA ALA A 231 -3.31 15.11 -9.47
C ALA A 231 -2.58 13.91 -8.91
N TYR A 232 -1.29 14.04 -8.55
CA TYR A 232 -0.52 12.96 -7.98
C TYR A 232 -1.01 12.56 -6.58
N MET A 233 -1.33 13.54 -5.71
CA MET A 233 -1.96 13.27 -4.41
C MET A 233 -3.23 12.42 -4.56
N LEU A 234 -4.14 12.84 -5.42
CA LEU A 234 -5.40 12.13 -5.63
C LEU A 234 -5.18 10.78 -6.33
N HIS A 235 -4.29 10.74 -7.34
CA HIS A 235 -3.93 9.51 -8.02
C HIS A 235 -3.44 8.43 -7.06
N ILE A 236 -2.39 8.73 -6.27
CA ILE A 236 -1.80 7.73 -5.34
C ILE A 236 -2.82 7.25 -4.29
N TYR A 237 -3.71 8.14 -3.83
CA TYR A 237 -4.77 7.77 -2.90
C TYR A 237 -5.78 6.82 -3.54
N PHE A 238 -6.31 7.15 -4.73
CA PHE A 238 -7.33 6.32 -5.39
C PHE A 238 -6.74 5.04 -5.96
N ASP A 239 -5.49 5.06 -6.44
CA ASP A 239 -4.77 3.87 -6.89
C ASP A 239 -4.61 2.87 -5.75
N PHE A 240 -4.07 3.32 -4.63
CA PHE A 240 -3.77 2.45 -3.52
C PHE A 240 -4.99 2.09 -2.65
N SER A 241 -5.88 3.05 -2.37
CA SER A 241 -7.12 2.74 -1.65
C SER A 241 -8.06 1.86 -2.49
N GLY A 242 -8.09 2.06 -3.80
CA GLY A 242 -8.83 1.21 -4.73
C GLY A 242 -8.32 -0.23 -4.70
N TYR A 243 -7.01 -0.41 -4.75
CA TYR A 243 -6.41 -1.74 -4.61
C TYR A 243 -6.70 -2.37 -3.23
N SER A 244 -6.57 -1.60 -2.16
CA SER A 244 -6.89 -2.07 -0.81
C SER A 244 -8.36 -2.48 -0.68
N ASP A 245 -9.29 -1.73 -1.29
CA ASP A 245 -10.71 -2.09 -1.31
C ASP A 245 -10.97 -3.38 -2.09
N MET A 246 -10.31 -3.56 -3.24
CA MET A 246 -10.37 -4.81 -4.00
C MET A 246 -9.82 -5.98 -3.17
N ALA A 247 -8.69 -5.81 -2.51
CA ALA A 247 -8.06 -6.83 -1.66
C ALA A 247 -8.96 -7.24 -0.48
N ILE A 248 -9.52 -6.25 0.24
CA ILE A 248 -10.44 -6.48 1.37
C ILE A 248 -11.75 -7.12 0.87
N GLY A 249 -12.24 -6.69 -0.30
CA GLY A 249 -13.41 -7.26 -0.94
C GLY A 249 -13.22 -8.73 -1.28
N LEU A 250 -12.11 -9.09 -1.92
CA LEU A 250 -11.74 -10.50 -2.20
C LEU A 250 -11.56 -11.30 -0.92
N GLY A 251 -10.89 -10.72 0.09
CA GLY A 251 -10.78 -11.33 1.41
C GLY A 251 -12.15 -11.74 1.96
N LYS A 252 -13.13 -10.82 1.96
CA LYS A 252 -14.51 -11.09 2.43
C LYS A 252 -15.20 -12.19 1.62
N ILE A 253 -15.02 -12.22 0.31
CA ILE A 253 -15.58 -13.27 -0.55
C ILE A 253 -15.04 -14.65 -0.14
N PHE A 254 -13.75 -14.76 0.18
CA PHE A 254 -13.12 -15.98 0.65
C PHE A 254 -13.32 -16.26 2.16
N GLY A 255 -14.08 -15.41 2.86
CA GLY A 255 -14.39 -15.57 4.28
C GLY A 255 -13.33 -15.00 5.23
N PHE A 256 -12.42 -14.15 4.73
CA PHE A 256 -11.42 -13.43 5.54
C PHE A 256 -11.87 -12.00 5.82
N THR A 257 -11.47 -11.49 6.97
CA THR A 257 -11.63 -10.08 7.35
C THR A 257 -10.24 -9.44 7.46
N PHE A 258 -9.90 -8.60 6.50
CA PHE A 258 -8.67 -7.81 6.53
C PHE A 258 -8.90 -6.46 7.18
N ALA A 259 -7.85 -5.89 7.79
CA ALA A 259 -7.90 -4.57 8.38
C ALA A 259 -8.03 -3.47 7.32
N GLU A 260 -8.66 -2.35 7.69
CA GLU A 260 -8.70 -1.15 6.87
C GLU A 260 -7.30 -0.56 6.70
N ASN A 261 -7.02 -0.05 5.50
CA ASN A 261 -5.71 0.54 5.19
C ASN A 261 -5.77 2.07 5.04
N PHE A 262 -6.96 2.61 4.77
CA PHE A 262 -7.20 4.05 4.59
C PHE A 262 -8.47 4.50 5.31
N ASN A 263 -8.44 5.72 5.88
CA ASN A 263 -9.59 6.35 6.50
C ASN A 263 -9.63 7.86 6.16
N TYR A 264 -9.89 8.19 4.90
CA TYR A 264 -9.99 9.57 4.39
C TYR A 264 -8.81 10.46 4.85
N PRO A 265 -7.58 10.16 4.46
CA PRO A 265 -6.38 10.79 5.02
C PRO A 265 -6.30 12.29 4.74
N TYR A 266 -6.90 12.77 3.65
CA TYR A 266 -6.83 14.18 3.26
C TYR A 266 -7.73 15.13 4.08
N ILE A 267 -8.55 14.62 4.99
CA ILE A 267 -9.27 15.49 5.97
C ILE A 267 -8.45 15.77 7.23
N SER A 268 -7.21 15.27 7.31
CA SER A 268 -6.36 15.38 8.49
C SER A 268 -5.92 16.82 8.76
N ARG A 269 -5.73 17.15 10.03
CA ARG A 269 -5.32 18.47 10.52
C ARG A 269 -3.89 18.47 11.09
N SER A 270 -3.16 17.39 10.90
CA SER A 270 -1.74 17.26 11.25
C SER A 270 -1.12 16.11 10.48
N VAL A 271 0.20 16.12 10.31
CA VAL A 271 0.97 15.00 9.74
C VAL A 271 0.80 13.74 10.59
N THR A 272 0.75 13.90 11.92
CA THR A 272 0.47 12.81 12.85
C THR A 272 -0.90 12.17 12.60
N GLU A 273 -1.94 12.96 12.37
CA GLU A 273 -3.28 12.44 12.03
C GLU A 273 -3.30 11.81 10.65
N PHE A 274 -2.65 12.44 9.66
CA PHE A 274 -2.55 11.91 8.30
C PHE A 274 -2.02 10.48 8.30
N TRP A 275 -0.93 10.18 8.99
CA TRP A 275 -0.34 8.84 9.06
C TRP A 275 -1.14 7.83 9.90
N ARG A 276 -2.07 8.28 10.73
CA ARG A 276 -3.05 7.40 11.38
C ARG A 276 -4.19 6.99 10.45
N ARG A 277 -4.33 7.66 9.30
CA ARG A 277 -5.38 7.46 8.30
C ARG A 277 -4.86 6.93 6.97
N TRP A 278 -3.58 7.10 6.70
CA TRP A 278 -2.88 6.66 5.51
C TRP A 278 -2.07 5.40 5.79
N HIS A 279 -2.23 4.36 4.92
CA HIS A 279 -1.47 3.11 4.98
C HIS A 279 -1.34 2.55 6.40
N MET A 280 -2.48 2.42 7.06
CA MET A 280 -2.60 2.11 8.50
C MET A 280 -1.91 0.79 8.87
N SER A 281 -1.94 -0.19 7.96
CA SER A 281 -1.30 -1.49 8.17
C SER A 281 0.23 -1.38 8.23
N LEU A 282 0.86 -0.58 7.36
CA LEU A 282 2.30 -0.30 7.40
C LEU A 282 2.70 0.44 8.68
N GLY A 283 1.94 1.49 9.02
CA GLY A 283 2.19 2.27 10.24
C GLY A 283 2.11 1.41 11.51
N SER A 284 1.11 0.53 11.59
CA SER A 284 0.97 -0.40 12.71
C SER A 284 2.08 -1.45 12.74
N TRP A 285 2.54 -1.93 11.57
CA TRP A 285 3.65 -2.88 11.50
C TRP A 285 4.96 -2.25 12.02
N PHE A 286 5.34 -1.07 11.51
CA PHE A 286 6.55 -0.37 11.99
C PHE A 286 6.46 -0.01 13.47
N ARG A 287 5.28 0.37 13.96
CA ARG A 287 5.06 0.64 15.40
C ARG A 287 5.37 -0.59 16.25
N ASP A 288 4.84 -1.77 15.88
CA ASP A 288 4.84 -2.94 16.77
C ASP A 288 6.11 -3.79 16.62
N TYR A 289 6.77 -3.73 15.47
CA TYR A 289 7.97 -4.54 15.21
C TYR A 289 9.27 -3.73 15.20
N VAL A 290 9.22 -2.40 15.14
CA VAL A 290 10.41 -1.54 15.16
C VAL A 290 10.33 -0.51 16.29
N TYR A 291 9.32 0.38 16.29
CA TYR A 291 9.26 1.50 17.22
C TYR A 291 9.15 1.07 18.69
N ILE A 292 8.22 0.18 19.02
CA ILE A 292 8.03 -0.32 20.38
C ILE A 292 9.25 -1.12 20.88
N PRO A 293 9.85 -2.05 20.10
CA PRO A 293 11.09 -2.71 20.51
C PRO A 293 12.28 -1.78 20.76
N MET A 294 12.35 -0.63 20.09
CA MET A 294 13.35 0.41 20.35
C MET A 294 13.08 1.24 21.62
N GLY A 295 12.01 0.91 22.38
CA GLY A 295 11.57 1.61 23.58
C GLY A 295 10.37 2.55 23.37
N GLY A 296 9.95 2.81 22.14
CA GLY A 296 8.75 3.58 21.80
C GLY A 296 8.74 4.99 22.42
N ASN A 297 7.65 5.30 23.13
CA ASN A 297 7.48 6.57 23.86
C ASN A 297 8.02 6.53 25.30
N ARG A 298 8.43 5.34 25.80
CA ARG A 298 8.80 5.13 27.21
C ARG A 298 10.30 5.35 27.48
N VAL A 299 10.95 6.18 26.66
CA VAL A 299 12.38 6.51 26.72
C VAL A 299 12.58 8.02 26.78
N ALA A 300 13.79 8.46 27.11
CA ALA A 300 14.15 9.88 27.13
C ALA A 300 13.84 10.58 25.79
N PRO A 301 13.53 11.89 25.78
CA PRO A 301 13.11 12.62 24.60
C PRO A 301 14.06 12.47 23.39
N ALA A 302 15.38 12.58 23.60
CA ALA A 302 16.37 12.42 22.55
C ALA A 302 16.30 11.02 21.90
N ARG A 303 16.20 9.96 22.69
CA ARG A 303 16.05 8.59 22.21
C ARG A 303 14.73 8.39 21.46
N ARG A 304 13.64 9.02 21.93
CA ARG A 304 12.34 8.97 21.26
C ARG A 304 12.39 9.63 19.88
N TYR A 305 13.08 10.78 19.76
CA TYR A 305 13.26 11.43 18.45
C TYR A 305 14.14 10.59 17.51
N LEU A 306 15.19 9.98 18.02
CA LEU A 306 15.98 9.02 17.25
C LEU A 306 15.13 7.82 16.77
N ASN A 307 14.26 7.28 17.62
CA ASN A 307 13.35 6.20 17.23
C ASN A 307 12.43 6.63 16.06
N ILE A 308 11.92 7.87 16.08
CA ILE A 308 11.11 8.42 14.99
C ILE A 308 11.94 8.53 13.70
N LEU A 309 13.15 9.11 13.78
CA LEU A 309 14.06 9.23 12.63
C LEU A 309 14.37 7.87 12.01
N VAL A 310 14.73 6.87 12.81
CA VAL A 310 15.04 5.52 12.33
C VAL A 310 13.83 4.88 11.66
N VAL A 311 12.66 4.92 12.29
CA VAL A 311 11.43 4.33 11.73
C VAL A 311 11.08 4.98 10.38
N TRP A 312 11.16 6.30 10.29
CA TRP A 312 10.79 7.00 9.06
C TRP A 312 11.84 6.86 7.95
N MET A 313 13.13 6.81 8.30
CA MET A 313 14.19 6.46 7.35
C MET A 313 13.96 5.05 6.77
N LEU A 314 13.67 4.06 7.62
CA LEU A 314 13.35 2.70 7.20
C LEU A 314 12.05 2.64 6.38
N THR A 315 11.05 3.46 6.72
CA THR A 315 9.80 3.56 5.95
C THR A 315 10.09 4.12 4.54
N GLY A 316 10.92 5.13 4.43
CA GLY A 316 11.37 5.66 3.14
C GLY A 316 12.11 4.60 2.31
N LEU A 317 13.12 3.96 2.87
CA LEU A 317 13.86 2.87 2.23
C LEU A 317 12.93 1.71 1.81
N TRP A 318 11.93 1.38 2.62
CA TRP A 318 10.97 0.33 2.28
C TRP A 318 10.19 0.66 1.01
N HIS A 319 9.86 1.94 0.78
CA HIS A 319 9.17 2.36 -0.43
C HIS A 319 10.05 2.25 -1.68
N GLY A 320 11.33 2.64 -1.62
CA GLY A 320 12.19 2.59 -2.79
C GLY A 320 13.68 2.61 -2.46
N ALA A 321 14.47 2.05 -3.36
CA ALA A 321 15.94 2.00 -3.26
C ALA A 321 16.57 3.20 -3.99
N ASP A 322 16.25 4.42 -3.51
CA ASP A 322 16.85 5.67 -3.99
C ASP A 322 16.83 6.74 -2.90
N TRP A 323 17.66 7.79 -3.03
CA TRP A 323 17.83 8.85 -2.05
C TRP A 323 16.60 9.75 -1.88
N ASN A 324 15.77 9.92 -2.91
CA ASN A 324 14.51 10.67 -2.80
C ASN A 324 13.54 10.00 -1.81
N PHE A 325 13.50 8.66 -1.73
CA PHE A 325 12.67 7.94 -0.74
C PHE A 325 13.21 8.10 0.68
N VAL A 326 14.55 8.08 0.85
CA VAL A 326 15.17 8.35 2.15
C VAL A 326 14.84 9.77 2.61
N LEU A 327 14.99 10.76 1.73
CA LEU A 327 14.65 12.16 2.01
C LEU A 327 13.17 12.33 2.33
N TRP A 328 12.28 11.65 1.57
CA TRP A 328 10.85 11.63 1.83
C TRP A 328 10.51 11.10 3.24
N GLY A 329 11.14 10.01 3.66
CA GLY A 329 10.97 9.49 5.00
C GLY A 329 11.47 10.45 6.08
N LEU A 330 12.67 11.02 5.91
CA LEU A 330 13.24 12.00 6.84
C LEU A 330 12.42 13.29 6.90
N PHE A 331 11.84 13.74 5.79
CA PHE A 331 10.91 14.87 5.74
C PHE A 331 9.76 14.66 6.73
N PHE A 332 9.09 13.52 6.69
CA PHE A 332 8.02 13.23 7.64
C PHE A 332 8.52 13.06 9.08
N ALA A 333 9.70 12.47 9.27
CA ALA A 333 10.30 12.39 10.61
C ALA A 333 10.47 13.77 11.25
N VAL A 334 10.98 14.75 10.50
CA VAL A 334 11.17 16.12 10.96
C VAL A 334 9.83 16.74 11.39
N PHE A 335 8.81 16.69 10.53
CA PHE A 335 7.51 17.30 10.87
C PHE A 335 6.81 16.58 12.03
N LEU A 336 6.92 15.27 12.14
CA LEU A 336 6.40 14.52 13.30
C LEU A 336 7.10 14.88 14.61
N ILE A 337 8.42 15.15 14.57
CA ILE A 337 9.19 15.61 15.73
C ILE A 337 8.74 17.03 16.10
N LEU A 338 8.61 17.93 15.13
CA LEU A 338 8.15 19.31 15.35
C LEU A 338 6.71 19.34 15.92
N GLU A 339 5.80 18.55 15.34
CA GLU A 339 4.43 18.42 15.86
C GLU A 339 4.44 17.92 17.29
N LYS A 340 5.18 16.85 17.57
CA LYS A 340 5.25 16.26 18.91
C LYS A 340 5.94 17.18 19.91
N GLY A 341 6.87 18.00 19.48
CA GLY A 341 7.59 18.97 20.29
C GLY A 341 6.74 20.16 20.68
N PHE A 342 6.16 20.87 19.73
CA PHE A 342 5.47 22.14 19.98
C PHE A 342 4.35 22.52 19.00
N LEU A 343 4.32 22.00 17.75
CA LEU A 343 3.36 22.48 16.74
C LEU A 343 1.93 21.90 16.94
N LEU A 344 1.78 20.72 17.54
CA LEU A 344 0.47 20.05 17.59
C LEU A 344 -0.57 20.86 18.37
N LYS A 345 -0.17 21.48 19.49
CA LYS A 345 -1.08 22.30 20.32
C LYS A 345 -1.58 23.56 19.60
N PRO A 346 -0.72 24.39 18.94
CA PRO A 346 -1.18 25.51 18.12
C PRO A 346 -2.06 25.10 16.96
N LEU A 347 -1.68 24.03 16.22
CA LEU A 347 -2.46 23.50 15.10
C LEU A 347 -3.89 23.12 15.52
N GLN A 348 -4.10 22.54 16.69
CA GLN A 348 -5.42 22.17 17.17
C GLN A 348 -6.37 23.38 17.36
N LYS A 349 -5.83 24.58 17.60
CA LYS A 349 -6.60 25.80 17.78
C LYS A 349 -7.01 26.47 16.46
N LEU A 350 -6.38 26.13 15.34
CA LEU A 350 -6.54 26.78 14.04
C LEU A 350 -6.94 25.75 12.97
N PRO A 351 -8.19 25.26 12.96
CA PRO A 351 -8.60 24.10 12.15
C PRO A 351 -8.41 24.26 10.63
N VAL A 352 -8.59 25.47 10.11
CA VAL A 352 -8.40 25.74 8.67
C VAL A 352 -6.91 25.77 8.34
N LEU A 353 -6.11 26.50 9.11
CA LEU A 353 -4.66 26.59 8.89
C LEU A 353 -3.98 25.23 9.05
N SER A 354 -4.40 24.42 10.04
CA SER A 354 -3.86 23.09 10.27
C SER A 354 -4.17 22.14 9.10
N HIS A 355 -5.34 22.29 8.50
CA HIS A 355 -5.70 21.50 7.33
C HIS A 355 -4.86 21.90 6.10
N LEU A 356 -4.73 23.21 5.83
CA LEU A 356 -3.87 23.73 4.75
C LEU A 356 -2.40 23.34 4.96
N TYR A 357 -1.88 23.46 6.18
CA TYR A 357 -0.54 23.01 6.57
C TYR A 357 -0.34 21.53 6.21
N THR A 358 -1.29 20.67 6.59
CA THR A 358 -1.17 19.23 6.34
C THR A 358 -1.22 18.92 4.85
N LEU A 359 -2.16 19.50 4.10
CA LEU A 359 -2.27 19.28 2.66
C LEU A 359 -1.05 19.79 1.90
N LEU A 360 -0.51 20.96 2.28
CA LEU A 360 0.70 21.51 1.67
C LEU A 360 1.90 20.58 1.87
N LEU A 361 2.12 20.11 3.10
CA LEU A 361 3.23 19.21 3.39
C LEU A 361 3.08 17.87 2.67
N VAL A 362 1.87 17.34 2.58
CA VAL A 362 1.59 16.10 1.85
C VAL A 362 1.82 16.31 0.35
N ALA A 363 1.38 17.44 -0.23
CA ALA A 363 1.63 17.75 -1.63
C ALA A 363 3.13 17.82 -1.94
N VAL A 364 3.89 18.59 -1.16
CA VAL A 364 5.36 18.70 -1.29
C VAL A 364 6.01 17.32 -1.16
N SER A 365 5.60 16.54 -0.17
CA SER A 365 6.17 15.20 0.06
C SER A 365 5.94 14.26 -1.12
N PHE A 366 4.77 14.30 -1.74
CA PHE A 366 4.46 13.43 -2.88
C PHE A 366 5.14 13.87 -4.18
N VAL A 367 5.47 15.15 -4.33
CA VAL A 367 6.36 15.61 -5.42
C VAL A 367 7.77 15.02 -5.24
N ILE A 368 8.30 15.02 -4.02
CA ILE A 368 9.60 14.38 -3.71
C ILE A 368 9.53 12.86 -4.01
N PHE A 369 8.44 12.23 -3.64
CA PHE A 369 8.23 10.79 -3.81
C PHE A 369 8.16 10.35 -5.27
N ASP A 370 7.48 11.12 -6.15
CA ASP A 370 7.29 10.78 -7.57
C ASP A 370 8.49 11.14 -8.45
N SER A 371 9.42 11.94 -7.94
CA SER A 371 10.59 12.38 -8.71
C SER A 371 11.61 11.25 -8.89
N ALA A 372 12.27 11.20 -10.05
CA ALA A 372 13.30 10.20 -10.33
C ALA A 372 14.61 10.42 -9.54
N GLY A 373 14.71 11.52 -8.78
CA GLY A 373 15.85 11.83 -7.92
C GLY A 373 15.74 13.23 -7.31
N LEU A 374 16.71 13.59 -6.47
CA LEU A 374 16.68 14.85 -5.70
C LEU A 374 16.72 16.10 -6.59
N SER A 375 17.43 16.07 -7.71
CA SER A 375 17.52 17.20 -8.65
C SER A 375 16.17 17.48 -9.30
N GLU A 376 15.47 16.44 -9.76
CA GLU A 376 14.15 16.59 -10.35
C GLU A 376 13.12 17.05 -9.30
N ALA A 377 13.19 16.53 -8.08
CA ALA A 377 12.35 16.97 -6.97
C ALA A 377 12.53 18.47 -6.69
N ALA A 378 13.78 18.93 -6.60
CA ALA A 378 14.09 20.34 -6.39
C ALA A 378 13.59 21.23 -7.54
N ALA A 379 13.75 20.77 -8.79
CA ALA A 379 13.26 21.50 -9.96
C ALA A 379 11.72 21.60 -9.98
N HIS A 380 11.01 20.52 -9.67
CA HIS A 380 9.54 20.53 -9.58
C HIS A 380 9.04 21.44 -8.46
N LEU A 381 9.61 21.33 -7.26
CA LEU A 381 9.27 22.20 -6.14
C LEU A 381 9.58 23.67 -6.47
N GLY A 382 10.71 23.94 -7.10
CA GLY A 382 11.05 25.28 -7.54
C GLY A 382 10.00 25.88 -8.48
N ARG A 383 9.55 25.13 -9.50
CA ARG A 383 8.49 25.59 -10.42
C ARG A 383 7.14 25.83 -9.72
N MET A 384 6.78 25.06 -8.72
CA MET A 384 5.55 25.29 -7.92
C MET A 384 5.55 26.67 -7.26
N PHE A 385 6.74 27.23 -6.95
CA PHE A 385 6.91 28.54 -6.32
C PHE A 385 7.50 29.58 -7.25
N GLY A 386 7.47 29.36 -8.57
CA GLY A 386 7.86 30.35 -9.58
C GLY A 386 9.35 30.41 -9.88
N ALA A 387 10.19 29.51 -9.36
CA ALA A 387 11.60 29.46 -9.68
C ALA A 387 11.82 29.09 -11.16
N GLY A 388 12.93 29.58 -11.73
CA GLY A 388 13.27 29.36 -13.15
C GLY A 388 12.51 30.23 -14.13
N GLY A 389 11.86 31.32 -13.67
CA GLY A 389 11.15 32.28 -14.53
C GLY A 389 9.89 31.71 -15.20
N VAL A 390 9.32 30.65 -14.66
CA VAL A 390 8.09 30.05 -15.21
C VAL A 390 6.89 30.99 -15.00
N PRO A 391 5.99 31.14 -16.00
CA PRO A 391 4.79 31.96 -15.87
C PRO A 391 3.83 31.43 -14.84
N LEU A 392 2.93 32.28 -14.32
CA LEU A 392 1.89 31.87 -13.37
C LEU A 392 0.94 30.83 -13.99
N ALA A 393 0.57 31.01 -15.26
CA ALA A 393 -0.28 30.09 -16.01
C ALA A 393 0.11 30.09 -17.49
N THR A 394 -0.18 29.00 -18.20
CA THR A 394 -0.07 28.86 -19.65
C THR A 394 -1.42 28.45 -20.24
N GLY A 395 -1.60 28.66 -21.55
CA GLY A 395 -2.80 28.18 -22.26
C GLY A 395 -3.00 26.67 -22.13
N GLU A 396 -1.89 25.91 -22.17
CA GLU A 396 -1.88 24.47 -21.94
C GLU A 396 -2.40 24.10 -20.54
N ALA A 397 -1.93 24.78 -19.51
CA ALA A 397 -2.37 24.56 -18.13
C ALA A 397 -3.87 24.83 -17.95
N LEU A 398 -4.40 25.91 -18.55
CA LEU A 398 -5.82 26.25 -18.51
C LEU A 398 -6.67 25.25 -19.28
N TYR A 399 -6.22 24.78 -20.42
CA TYR A 399 -6.87 23.73 -21.18
C TYR A 399 -7.02 22.44 -20.35
N TYR A 400 -5.93 21.95 -19.75
CA TYR A 400 -6.00 20.75 -18.93
C TYR A 400 -6.76 20.94 -17.62
N LEU A 401 -6.75 22.12 -17.02
CA LEU A 401 -7.58 22.43 -15.87
C LEU A 401 -9.07 22.28 -16.22
N GLY A 402 -9.50 22.80 -17.36
CA GLY A 402 -10.88 22.62 -17.85
C GLY A 402 -11.21 21.16 -18.16
N SER A 403 -10.32 20.47 -18.89
CA SER A 403 -10.52 19.08 -19.32
C SER A 403 -10.63 18.09 -18.15
N TYR A 404 -9.87 18.30 -17.07
CA TYR A 404 -9.85 17.43 -15.90
C TYR A 404 -10.66 17.96 -14.72
N ALA A 405 -11.35 19.11 -14.84
CA ALA A 405 -12.10 19.74 -13.75
C ALA A 405 -13.11 18.78 -13.10
N VAL A 406 -13.90 18.06 -13.90
CA VAL A 406 -14.88 17.09 -13.40
C VAL A 406 -14.21 15.96 -12.63
N THR A 407 -13.10 15.43 -13.14
CA THR A 407 -12.33 14.37 -12.48
C THR A 407 -11.76 14.86 -11.14
N PHE A 408 -11.23 16.08 -11.07
CA PHE A 408 -10.76 16.68 -9.82
C PHE A 408 -11.91 16.83 -8.81
N ILE A 409 -13.07 17.34 -9.22
CA ILE A 409 -14.24 17.53 -8.35
C ILE A 409 -14.69 16.17 -7.78
N ILE A 410 -14.85 15.15 -8.62
CA ILE A 410 -15.24 13.80 -8.20
C ILE A 410 -14.20 13.21 -7.24
N ALA A 411 -12.92 13.36 -7.56
CA ALA A 411 -11.83 12.85 -6.72
C ALA A 411 -11.74 13.57 -5.37
N ILE A 412 -11.87 14.90 -5.32
CA ILE A 412 -11.87 15.66 -4.08
C ILE A 412 -13.05 15.25 -3.19
N ILE A 413 -14.27 15.18 -3.74
CA ILE A 413 -15.45 14.75 -2.99
C ILE A 413 -15.28 13.29 -2.51
N GLY A 414 -14.83 12.39 -3.40
CA GLY A 414 -14.62 10.99 -3.10
C GLY A 414 -13.51 10.74 -2.08
N ALA A 415 -12.56 11.66 -1.91
CA ALA A 415 -11.51 11.61 -0.88
C ALA A 415 -12.02 12.04 0.51
N THR A 416 -13.30 12.40 0.65
CA THR A 416 -13.95 12.77 1.92
C THR A 416 -14.94 11.71 2.37
N PRO A 417 -15.32 11.68 3.66
CA PRO A 417 -16.33 10.74 4.17
C PRO A 417 -17.77 11.07 3.78
N TYR A 418 -18.02 12.22 3.12
CA TYR A 418 -19.39 12.69 2.82
C TYR A 418 -20.20 11.72 1.95
N PRO A 419 -19.68 11.16 0.83
CA PRO A 419 -20.43 10.22 0.01
C PRO A 419 -20.88 8.99 0.80
N THR A 420 -19.98 8.41 1.58
CA THR A 420 -20.29 7.22 2.41
C THR A 420 -21.32 7.55 3.48
N ARG A 421 -21.17 8.68 4.19
CA ARG A 421 -22.13 9.11 5.22
C ARG A 421 -23.52 9.38 4.62
N TRP A 422 -23.56 9.99 3.46
CA TRP A 422 -24.81 10.26 2.76
C TRP A 422 -25.51 8.96 2.33
N MET A 423 -24.78 8.02 1.72
CA MET A 423 -25.31 6.70 1.34
C MET A 423 -25.82 5.92 2.56
N ASN A 424 -25.09 5.94 3.68
CA ASN A 424 -25.54 5.28 4.91
C ASN A 424 -26.85 5.88 5.44
N ARG A 425 -26.98 7.22 5.46
CA ARG A 425 -28.24 7.88 5.85
C ARG A 425 -29.42 7.49 4.94
N LEU A 426 -29.18 7.40 3.64
CA LEU A 426 -30.21 6.97 2.69
C LEU A 426 -30.61 5.50 2.92
N SER A 427 -29.67 4.64 3.28
CA SER A 427 -29.93 3.21 3.54
C SER A 427 -30.73 2.99 4.83
N GLU A 428 -30.62 3.87 5.83
CA GLU A 428 -31.36 3.81 7.09
C GLU A 428 -32.85 4.22 6.93
N GLY A 429 -33.19 4.97 5.89
CA GLY A 429 -34.55 5.39 5.63
C GLY A 429 -35.47 4.27 5.10
N PRO A 430 -36.69 4.10 5.63
CA PRO A 430 -37.52 2.94 5.30
C PRO A 430 -37.98 2.89 3.81
N LYS A 431 -38.11 4.02 3.14
CA LYS A 431 -38.42 4.10 1.69
C LYS A 431 -37.14 4.10 0.86
N THR A 432 -36.16 4.95 1.23
CA THR A 432 -34.89 5.11 0.50
C THR A 432 -34.03 3.85 0.61
N GLY A 433 -34.02 3.16 1.75
CA GLY A 433 -33.33 1.89 1.93
C GLY A 433 -33.85 0.78 1.01
N ARG A 434 -35.18 0.69 0.80
CA ARG A 434 -35.75 -0.27 -0.16
C ARG A 434 -35.38 0.05 -1.60
N VAL A 435 -35.40 1.31 -1.99
CA VAL A 435 -34.96 1.73 -3.32
C VAL A 435 -33.49 1.41 -3.53
N LEU A 436 -32.64 1.71 -2.54
CA LEU A 436 -31.20 1.43 -2.59
C LEU A 436 -30.90 -0.07 -2.64
N ALA A 437 -31.69 -0.91 -1.96
CA ALA A 437 -31.50 -2.36 -1.99
C ALA A 437 -31.63 -2.93 -3.43
N VAL A 438 -32.42 -2.28 -4.30
CA VAL A 438 -32.56 -2.65 -5.71
C VAL A 438 -31.62 -1.86 -6.61
N ALA A 439 -31.49 -0.55 -6.38
CA ALA A 439 -30.69 0.34 -7.22
C ALA A 439 -29.18 0.10 -7.09
N ALA A 440 -28.70 -0.23 -5.90
CA ALA A 440 -27.26 -0.41 -5.68
C ALA A 440 -26.66 -1.58 -6.48
N PRO A 441 -27.25 -2.79 -6.52
CA PRO A 441 -26.75 -3.86 -7.39
C PRO A 441 -26.74 -3.48 -8.87
N VAL A 442 -27.80 -2.80 -9.36
CA VAL A 442 -27.88 -2.34 -10.75
C VAL A 442 -26.78 -1.30 -11.04
N ALA A 443 -26.57 -0.34 -10.14
CA ALA A 443 -25.50 0.65 -10.26
C ALA A 443 -24.10 0.01 -10.24
N LEU A 444 -23.88 -1.02 -9.42
CA LEU A 444 -22.62 -1.77 -9.38
C LEU A 444 -22.39 -2.55 -10.68
N MET A 445 -23.41 -3.16 -11.25
CA MET A 445 -23.29 -3.83 -12.55
C MET A 445 -23.02 -2.82 -13.68
N ALA A 446 -23.69 -1.68 -13.69
CA ALA A 446 -23.40 -0.60 -14.63
C ALA A 446 -21.97 -0.07 -14.46
N LEU A 447 -21.51 0.14 -13.22
CA LEU A 447 -20.12 0.52 -12.93
C LEU A 447 -19.13 -0.52 -13.44
N LEU A 448 -19.38 -1.81 -13.22
CA LEU A 448 -18.52 -2.89 -13.72
C LEU A 448 -18.49 -2.91 -15.26
N ALA A 449 -19.61 -2.70 -15.92
CA ALA A 449 -19.68 -2.61 -17.39
C ALA A 449 -18.86 -1.43 -17.94
N VAL A 450 -19.01 -0.23 -17.33
CA VAL A 450 -18.23 0.95 -17.70
C VAL A 450 -16.75 0.71 -17.49
N VAL A 451 -16.35 0.19 -16.32
CA VAL A 451 -14.95 -0.13 -16.04
C VAL A 451 -14.41 -1.16 -17.03
N THR A 452 -15.20 -2.18 -17.39
CA THR A 452 -14.79 -3.17 -18.39
C THR A 452 -14.56 -2.51 -19.75
N ALA A 453 -15.45 -1.62 -20.18
CA ALA A 453 -15.27 -0.87 -21.44
C ALA A 453 -13.95 -0.09 -21.43
N TYR A 454 -13.65 0.63 -20.34
CA TYR A 454 -12.37 1.34 -20.17
C TYR A 454 -11.15 0.39 -20.21
N LEU A 455 -11.26 -0.81 -19.63
CA LEU A 455 -10.18 -1.78 -19.63
C LEU A 455 -9.97 -2.46 -20.99
N VAL A 456 -11.00 -2.55 -21.81
CA VAL A 456 -10.92 -3.09 -23.18
C VAL A 456 -10.35 -2.06 -24.14
N ASP A 457 -10.80 -0.81 -24.02
CA ASP A 457 -10.35 0.31 -24.86
C ASP A 457 -8.93 0.77 -24.50
N GLY A 458 -8.60 0.77 -23.20
CA GLY A 458 -7.37 1.35 -22.68
C GLY A 458 -6.27 0.32 -22.47
N SER A 459 -5.19 0.42 -23.25
CA SER A 459 -3.90 -0.23 -22.94
C SER A 459 -3.22 0.38 -21.69
N PHE A 460 -3.68 1.54 -21.22
CA PHE A 460 -3.07 2.32 -20.15
C PHE A 460 -3.66 1.96 -18.78
N ASN A 461 -3.02 1.02 -18.11
CA ASN A 461 -3.43 0.58 -16.78
C ASN A 461 -2.20 0.48 -15.85
N PRO A 462 -1.58 1.62 -15.53
CA PRO A 462 -0.41 1.65 -14.66
C PRO A 462 -0.78 1.24 -13.25
N PHE A 463 0.17 0.60 -12.55
CA PHE A 463 0.06 0.32 -11.14
C PHE A 463 1.32 0.81 -10.44
N LEU A 464 1.13 1.76 -9.52
CA LEU A 464 2.22 2.51 -8.90
C LEU A 464 3.21 1.58 -8.16
N TYR A 465 2.71 0.56 -7.47
CA TYR A 465 3.52 -0.36 -6.67
C TYR A 465 4.45 -1.30 -7.47
N PHE A 466 4.36 -1.33 -8.79
CA PHE A 466 5.37 -2.01 -9.60
C PHE A 466 6.66 -1.20 -9.78
N ARG A 467 6.68 0.04 -9.32
CA ARG A 467 7.87 0.90 -9.39
C ARG A 467 8.73 0.83 -8.12
N PHE A 468 8.23 0.21 -7.05
CA PHE A 468 8.86 0.25 -5.72
C PHE A 468 9.31 -1.11 -5.22
#